data_ab8a24216af96801d61ae7a5c8eb1619
#
_entry.id   ab8a24216af96801d61ae7a5c8eb1619
#
_cell.length_a   1.000
_cell.length_b   1.000
_cell.length_c   1.000
_cell.angle_alpha   90.00
_cell.angle_beta   90.00
_cell.angle_gamma   90.00
#
_symmetry.space_group_name_H-M   'P 1'
#
loop_
_entity.id
_entity.type
_entity.pdbx_description
1 polymer ?
#
loop_
_entity_poly.entity_id
_entity_poly.type
_entity_poly.pdbx_seq_one_letter_code
_entity_poly.pdbx_strand_id
1 'polypeptide(L)'
;LRSLQAHFRQKALATEGVRVTVCEEPGSCPVCEGPMIVQKSIPPRPVQTLEHGPFQLREIVHECAAGCRRPDGSLVMRRAATAAQRLLPRRSVGYDVMELIGRRRFLDKRQREEIQAELEKDHGITLSTGEISDLARLYLDYVRRRHEARAPRLRRALARDGGWPMHIDATCEDGRGTMLVILAGWRRWVLGSWKIPTENAEAILACARLTVQRFGEPRTVMRDLGKAIITACVDLVAGLSGRPKVLGCHGHFLADIGGDLLKPGHDALRNALRRLKMRGALRTFARNMGRELGGELETAREGFQDWQQQELESHDLPAGAAGVAAVRGLAQWTFDYAAAKKSRNFPFDRPYLDLYDRCVRTRRVVDGWLRTPPQDRRVLRVLRRLGRTLDPLRHEPGLVRVVRDLRVRVNLFDELRTTLRLSPGSYGRSRPCSKRPMTLRRARKELRDIRAALKRFTASLRKRRPQRGPAQDL
;
A
#
# COMPACT_ATOMS: atom_id res chain seq x y z
N LEU A 1 -10.73 29.58 16.36
CA LEU A 1 -11.46 30.70 16.99
C LEU A 1 -11.35 31.97 16.17
N ARG A 2 -10.15 32.42 15.76
CA ARG A 2 -9.98 33.68 14.99
C ARG A 2 -10.75 33.67 13.66
N SER A 3 -10.83 32.54 12.95
CA SER A 3 -11.55 32.47 11.67
C SER A 3 -13.06 32.54 11.81
N LEU A 4 -13.60 32.02 12.91
CA LEU A 4 -15.02 32.18 13.25
C LEU A 4 -15.31 33.59 13.76
N GLN A 5 -14.48 34.15 14.63
CA GLN A 5 -14.66 35.52 15.17
C GLN A 5 -14.62 36.60 14.10
N ALA A 6 -13.84 36.40 13.04
CA ALA A 6 -13.76 37.36 11.93
C ALA A 6 -15.04 37.42 11.07
N HIS A 7 -15.87 36.39 11.12
CA HIS A 7 -17.03 36.22 10.23
C HIS A 7 -18.38 36.10 10.95
N PHE A 8 -18.38 36.12 12.29
CA PHE A 8 -19.59 35.98 13.10
C PHE A 8 -19.64 37.03 14.19
N ARG A 9 -20.81 37.63 14.43
CA ARG A 9 -21.09 38.32 15.68
C ARG A 9 -21.32 37.27 16.76
N GLN A 10 -20.39 37.16 17.69
CA GLN A 10 -20.51 36.25 18.83
C GLN A 10 -21.28 36.99 19.96
N LYS A 11 -22.51 36.57 20.26
CA LYS A 11 -23.15 36.82 21.54
C LYS A 11 -23.03 35.54 22.36
N ALA A 12 -22.24 35.58 23.42
CA ALA A 12 -22.27 34.54 24.44
C ALA A 12 -23.54 34.70 25.25
N LEU A 13 -24.49 33.80 25.09
CA LEU A 13 -25.64 33.68 25.98
C LEU A 13 -25.25 32.64 27.03
N ALA A 14 -25.03 33.11 28.25
CA ALA A 14 -24.75 32.24 29.39
C ALA A 14 -26.06 31.56 29.82
N THR A 15 -26.24 30.32 29.45
CA THR A 15 -27.19 29.41 30.07
C THR A 15 -26.47 28.09 30.31
N GLU A 16 -26.25 27.74 31.55
CA GLU A 16 -25.80 26.44 32.05
C GLU A 16 -24.46 25.92 31.50
N GLY A 17 -23.45 26.76 31.33
CA GLY A 17 -22.13 26.34 30.89
C GLY A 17 -22.03 25.98 29.39
N VAL A 18 -23.13 26.04 28.64
CA VAL A 18 -23.16 25.73 27.20
C VAL A 18 -22.82 26.98 26.38
N ARG A 19 -21.82 26.88 25.55
CA ARG A 19 -21.42 27.97 24.67
C ARG A 19 -22.38 28.11 23.50
N VAL A 20 -23.00 29.26 23.32
CA VAL A 20 -23.88 29.58 22.17
C VAL A 20 -23.16 30.53 21.23
N THR A 21 -23.01 30.12 19.97
CA THR A 21 -22.46 30.96 18.90
C THR A 21 -23.58 31.44 17.97
N VAL A 22 -23.71 32.75 17.79
CA VAL A 22 -24.68 33.35 16.88
C VAL A 22 -24.02 33.71 15.58
N CYS A 23 -24.54 33.17 14.46
CA CYS A 23 -24.07 33.45 13.12
C CYS A 23 -24.99 34.44 12.41
N GLU A 24 -24.45 35.57 12.04
CA GLU A 24 -25.12 36.64 11.33
C GLU A 24 -24.21 37.21 10.25
N GLU A 25 -24.62 37.20 9.01
CA GLU A 25 -23.94 37.85 7.88
C GLU A 25 -24.95 38.68 7.08
N PRO A 26 -25.28 39.88 7.59
CA PRO A 26 -26.08 40.82 6.83
C PRO A 26 -25.32 41.22 5.57
N GLY A 27 -25.42 41.11 4.53
CA GLY A 27 -24.77 41.61 3.30
C GLY A 27 -25.77 42.43 2.52
N SER A 28 -25.43 42.78 1.30
CA SER A 28 -26.36 43.36 0.35
C SER A 28 -27.15 42.28 -0.39
N CYS A 29 -28.33 42.62 -0.86
CA CYS A 29 -29.16 41.77 -1.69
C CYS A 29 -28.45 41.50 -3.05
N PRO A 30 -28.31 40.25 -3.52
CA PRO A 30 -27.63 39.96 -4.78
C PRO A 30 -28.43 40.38 -6.02
N VAL A 31 -29.68 40.87 -5.86
CA VAL A 31 -30.56 41.30 -6.97
C VAL A 31 -30.61 42.82 -7.10
N CYS A 32 -30.81 43.53 -5.98
CA CYS A 32 -30.97 44.99 -5.98
C CYS A 32 -29.87 45.73 -5.23
N GLU A 33 -28.87 45.02 -4.68
CA GLU A 33 -27.78 45.52 -3.84
C GLU A 33 -28.25 46.30 -2.57
N GLY A 34 -29.53 46.35 -2.32
CA GLY A 34 -30.14 46.99 -1.18
C GLY A 34 -29.92 46.25 0.14
N PRO A 35 -30.37 46.81 1.27
CA PRO A 35 -30.16 46.25 2.59
C PRO A 35 -30.94 44.94 2.81
N MET A 36 -30.31 44.05 3.57
CA MET A 36 -30.94 42.81 4.06
C MET A 36 -31.41 43.03 5.50
N ILE A 37 -32.66 42.70 5.78
CA ILE A 37 -33.28 42.79 7.12
C ILE A 37 -33.42 41.40 7.74
N VAL A 38 -33.48 41.34 9.07
CA VAL A 38 -33.68 40.06 9.79
C VAL A 38 -35.08 39.54 9.52
N GLN A 39 -35.18 38.37 8.89
CA GLN A 39 -36.44 37.67 8.70
C GLN A 39 -36.80 36.84 9.96
N LYS A 40 -35.84 36.03 10.40
CA LYS A 40 -36.03 35.16 11.55
C LYS A 40 -34.71 34.71 12.18
N SER A 41 -34.80 34.33 13.43
CA SER A 41 -33.72 33.64 14.15
C SER A 41 -34.08 32.18 14.31
N ILE A 42 -33.17 31.30 13.82
CA ILE A 42 -33.33 29.86 13.99
C ILE A 42 -32.95 29.51 15.45
N PRO A 43 -33.74 28.70 16.16
CA PRO A 43 -33.38 28.26 17.50
C PRO A 43 -32.00 27.63 17.56
N PRO A 44 -31.28 27.78 18.68
CA PRO A 44 -29.97 27.13 18.85
C PRO A 44 -30.09 25.63 18.66
N ARG A 45 -29.13 25.06 17.90
CA ARG A 45 -29.00 23.64 17.70
C ARG A 45 -27.59 23.16 18.05
N PRO A 46 -27.44 21.94 18.61
CA PRO A 46 -26.12 21.40 18.93
C PRO A 46 -25.31 21.15 17.65
N VAL A 47 -24.05 21.55 17.66
CA VAL A 47 -23.08 21.28 16.60
C VAL A 47 -21.72 20.91 17.19
N GLN A 48 -20.93 20.16 16.45
CA GLN A 48 -19.64 19.63 16.87
C GLN A 48 -18.61 19.84 15.77
N THR A 49 -17.49 20.48 16.10
CA THR A 49 -16.36 20.69 15.18
C THR A 49 -15.05 20.35 15.89
N LEU A 50 -14.01 19.97 15.17
CA LEU A 50 -12.69 19.73 15.77
C LEU A 50 -12.09 21.02 16.33
N GLU A 51 -12.32 22.13 15.63
CA GLU A 51 -11.75 23.45 15.98
C GLU A 51 -12.34 24.01 17.29
N HIS A 52 -13.61 23.71 17.58
CA HIS A 52 -14.33 24.34 18.69
C HIS A 52 -14.97 23.37 19.70
N GLY A 53 -14.88 22.07 19.42
CA GLY A 53 -15.62 21.07 20.19
C GLY A 53 -17.13 21.16 19.98
N PRO A 54 -17.93 20.68 20.94
CA PRO A 54 -19.38 20.81 20.95
C PRO A 54 -19.82 22.22 21.38
N PHE A 55 -20.81 22.79 20.68
CA PHE A 55 -21.42 24.09 21.01
C PHE A 55 -22.84 24.19 20.44
N GLN A 56 -23.58 25.22 20.86
CA GLN A 56 -24.90 25.56 20.33
C GLN A 56 -24.74 26.62 19.23
N LEU A 57 -25.27 26.35 18.03
CA LEU A 57 -25.27 27.28 16.92
C LEU A 57 -26.65 27.89 16.73
N ARG A 58 -26.73 29.22 16.80
CA ARG A 58 -27.90 30.01 16.43
C ARG A 58 -27.63 30.75 15.13
N GLU A 59 -28.48 30.56 14.13
CA GLU A 59 -28.36 31.21 12.81
C GLU A 59 -29.44 32.29 12.67
N ILE A 60 -29.05 33.44 12.12
CA ILE A 60 -29.99 34.51 11.75
C ILE A 60 -30.16 34.49 10.25
N VAL A 61 -31.40 34.46 9.80
CA VAL A 61 -31.77 34.48 8.38
C VAL A 61 -32.22 35.88 8.04
N HIS A 62 -31.66 36.43 6.98
CA HIS A 62 -31.98 37.74 6.44
C HIS A 62 -32.76 37.62 5.14
N GLU A 63 -33.66 38.56 4.88
CA GLU A 63 -34.36 38.70 3.61
C GLU A 63 -34.14 40.10 3.01
N CYS A 64 -34.37 40.25 1.70
CA CYS A 64 -34.26 41.56 1.08
C CYS A 64 -35.34 42.51 1.56
N ALA A 65 -34.99 43.70 2.05
CA ALA A 65 -35.95 44.72 2.49
C ALA A 65 -36.92 45.15 1.39
N ALA A 66 -36.49 45.09 0.11
CA ALA A 66 -37.33 45.39 -1.06
C ALA A 66 -38.15 44.16 -1.55
N GLY A 67 -38.13 43.04 -0.85
CA GLY A 67 -38.89 41.84 -1.22
C GLY A 67 -38.46 41.18 -2.53
N CYS A 68 -37.20 41.33 -2.98
CA CYS A 68 -36.68 40.70 -4.19
C CYS A 68 -36.90 39.20 -4.22
N ARG A 69 -37.22 38.69 -5.39
CA ARG A 69 -37.38 37.22 -5.65
C ARG A 69 -36.32 36.69 -6.59
N ARG A 70 -36.02 35.42 -6.44
CA ARG A 70 -35.18 34.64 -7.37
C ARG A 70 -35.97 34.29 -8.61
N PRO A 71 -35.29 33.78 -9.68
CA PRO A 71 -35.97 33.35 -10.91
C PRO A 71 -37.01 32.23 -10.68
N ASP A 72 -36.85 31.43 -9.60
CA ASP A 72 -37.77 30.38 -9.21
C ASP A 72 -38.98 30.88 -8.39
N GLY A 73 -39.12 32.23 -8.25
CA GLY A 73 -40.19 32.87 -7.48
C GLY A 73 -39.96 32.91 -5.96
N SER A 74 -38.96 32.26 -5.42
CA SER A 74 -38.65 32.29 -3.98
C SER A 74 -38.08 33.63 -3.55
N LEU A 75 -38.35 34.05 -2.30
CA LEU A 75 -37.75 35.27 -1.72
C LEU A 75 -36.24 35.15 -1.65
N VAL A 76 -35.54 36.25 -1.90
CA VAL A 76 -34.09 36.32 -1.70
C VAL A 76 -33.80 36.32 -0.21
N MET A 77 -33.37 35.16 0.28
CA MET A 77 -32.94 34.96 1.66
C MET A 77 -31.45 34.66 1.72
N ARG A 78 -30.81 35.15 2.80
CA ARG A 78 -29.41 34.86 3.11
C ARG A 78 -29.28 34.18 4.46
N ARG A 79 -28.44 33.20 4.52
CA ARG A 79 -27.93 32.53 5.73
C ARG A 79 -26.43 32.77 5.83
N ALA A 80 -25.89 32.58 7.01
CA ALA A 80 -24.46 32.70 7.25
C ALA A 80 -23.67 31.71 6.32
N ALA A 81 -22.96 32.26 5.34
CA ALA A 81 -22.13 31.46 4.42
C ALA A 81 -21.02 30.72 5.16
N THR A 82 -20.49 31.31 6.21
CA THR A 82 -19.44 30.73 7.05
C THR A 82 -19.93 29.50 7.79
N ALA A 83 -21.15 29.47 8.30
CA ALA A 83 -21.74 28.27 8.89
C ALA A 83 -21.89 27.16 7.86
N ALA A 84 -22.38 27.50 6.65
CA ALA A 84 -22.53 26.56 5.55
C ALA A 84 -21.17 25.99 5.03
N GLN A 85 -20.10 26.77 5.12
CA GLN A 85 -18.74 26.32 4.74
C GLN A 85 -18.10 25.39 5.78
N ARG A 86 -18.51 25.48 7.04
CA ARG A 86 -17.92 24.72 8.15
C ARG A 86 -18.72 23.46 8.51
N LEU A 87 -20.03 23.51 8.37
CA LEU A 87 -20.94 22.46 8.81
C LEU A 87 -21.49 21.66 7.63
N LEU A 88 -21.63 20.36 7.84
CA LEU A 88 -22.28 19.49 6.88
C LEU A 88 -23.77 19.84 6.72
N PRO A 89 -24.30 19.88 5.49
CA PRO A 89 -25.73 20.18 5.27
C PRO A 89 -26.63 19.22 6.03
N ARG A 90 -27.58 19.77 6.76
CA ARG A 90 -28.59 19.03 7.56
C ARG A 90 -27.99 18.10 8.62
N ARG A 91 -26.77 18.40 9.10
CA ARG A 91 -26.12 17.64 10.16
C ARG A 91 -25.61 18.57 11.26
N SER A 92 -25.37 17.98 12.42
CA SER A 92 -24.81 18.67 13.59
C SER A 92 -23.27 18.60 13.65
N VAL A 93 -22.62 18.20 12.59
CA VAL A 93 -21.17 17.90 12.58
C VAL A 93 -20.45 18.71 11.50
N GLY A 94 -19.24 19.14 11.80
CA GLY A 94 -18.36 19.87 10.85
C GLY A 94 -17.76 18.98 9.77
N TYR A 95 -17.33 19.61 8.67
CA TYR A 95 -16.55 18.96 7.63
C TYR A 95 -15.21 18.43 8.16
N ASP A 96 -14.61 19.11 9.11
CA ASP A 96 -13.36 18.74 9.79
C ASP A 96 -13.47 17.40 10.52
N VAL A 97 -14.59 17.21 11.26
CA VAL A 97 -14.87 15.92 11.93
C VAL A 97 -15.06 14.79 10.92
N MET A 98 -15.83 15.04 9.85
CA MET A 98 -16.01 14.07 8.77
C MET A 98 -14.66 13.72 8.11
N GLU A 99 -13.79 14.69 7.86
CA GLU A 99 -12.47 14.46 7.28
C GLU A 99 -11.60 13.60 8.22
N LEU A 100 -11.55 13.92 9.51
CA LEU A 100 -10.81 13.13 10.49
C LEU A 100 -11.29 11.68 10.49
N ILE A 101 -12.60 11.47 10.63
CA ILE A 101 -13.20 10.13 10.63
C ILE A 101 -12.81 9.36 9.34
N GLY A 102 -12.96 9.99 8.18
CA GLY A 102 -12.64 9.38 6.90
C GLY A 102 -11.17 8.99 6.79
N ARG A 103 -10.26 9.85 7.20
CA ARG A 103 -8.81 9.58 7.21
C ARG A 103 -8.47 8.44 8.17
N ARG A 104 -8.97 8.49 9.41
CA ARG A 104 -8.74 7.43 10.39
C ARG A 104 -9.24 6.08 9.89
N ARG A 105 -10.44 6.06 9.30
CA ARG A 105 -11.06 4.82 8.81
C ARG A 105 -10.34 4.24 7.61
N PHE A 106 -10.00 5.04 6.59
CA PHE A 106 -9.53 4.54 5.30
C PHE A 106 -8.02 4.61 5.11
N LEU A 107 -7.32 5.57 5.72
CA LEU A 107 -5.87 5.68 5.63
C LEU A 107 -5.18 4.95 6.79
N ASP A 108 -5.65 5.21 8.02
CA ASP A 108 -5.03 4.65 9.23
C ASP A 108 -5.63 3.28 9.60
N LYS A 109 -6.71 2.84 8.92
CA LYS A 109 -7.39 1.54 9.10
C LYS A 109 -7.94 1.31 10.51
N ARG A 110 -8.25 2.37 11.24
CA ARG A 110 -8.79 2.28 12.60
C ARG A 110 -10.23 1.76 12.62
N GLN A 111 -10.59 1.09 13.70
CA GLN A 111 -11.96 0.65 13.95
C GLN A 111 -12.83 1.83 14.42
N ARG A 112 -14.15 1.68 14.33
CA ARG A 112 -15.12 2.75 14.67
C ARG A 112 -15.04 3.12 16.15
N GLU A 113 -14.87 2.14 16.98
CA GLU A 113 -14.76 2.27 18.44
C GLU A 113 -13.49 3.04 18.83
N GLU A 114 -12.38 2.80 18.13
CA GLU A 114 -11.12 3.55 18.35
C GLU A 114 -11.25 5.02 17.92
N ILE A 115 -11.98 5.27 16.82
CA ILE A 115 -12.25 6.64 16.33
C ILE A 115 -13.19 7.36 17.29
N GLN A 116 -14.19 6.65 17.81
CA GLN A 116 -15.13 7.19 18.81
C GLN A 116 -14.39 7.64 20.06
N ALA A 117 -13.54 6.78 20.61
CA ALA A 117 -12.74 7.07 21.81
C ALA A 117 -11.78 8.24 21.58
N GLU A 118 -11.14 8.35 20.39
CA GLU A 118 -10.30 9.49 20.02
C GLU A 118 -11.09 10.80 20.00
N LEU A 119 -12.25 10.82 19.34
CA LEU A 119 -13.10 12.01 19.24
C LEU A 119 -13.58 12.49 20.61
N GLU A 120 -13.99 11.58 21.47
CA GLU A 120 -14.44 11.89 22.82
C GLU A 120 -13.28 12.41 23.70
N LYS A 121 -12.15 11.69 23.72
CA LYS A 121 -10.99 12.02 24.55
C LYS A 121 -10.31 13.32 24.14
N ASP A 122 -10.04 13.48 22.83
CA ASP A 122 -9.16 14.54 22.33
C ASP A 122 -9.94 15.81 21.95
N HIS A 123 -11.24 15.67 21.65
CA HIS A 123 -12.08 16.78 21.16
C HIS A 123 -13.38 17.00 21.93
N GLY A 124 -13.73 16.15 22.89
CA GLY A 124 -14.99 16.19 23.60
C GLY A 124 -16.22 15.95 22.72
N ILE A 125 -16.01 15.30 21.55
CA ILE A 125 -17.06 15.06 20.56
C ILE A 125 -17.65 13.67 20.78
N THR A 126 -18.94 13.60 21.03
CA THR A 126 -19.68 12.36 21.25
C THR A 126 -20.50 12.01 20.01
N LEU A 127 -20.12 10.92 19.33
CA LEU A 127 -20.81 10.36 18.18
C LEU A 127 -21.00 8.86 18.37
N SER A 128 -22.12 8.33 17.89
CA SER A 128 -22.32 6.88 17.85
C SER A 128 -21.46 6.21 16.77
N THR A 129 -21.16 4.91 16.92
CA THR A 129 -20.45 4.13 15.89
C THR A 129 -21.22 4.06 14.57
N GLY A 130 -22.55 4.19 14.62
CA GLY A 130 -23.42 4.32 13.44
C GLY A 130 -23.17 5.62 12.68
N GLU A 131 -23.15 6.76 13.40
CA GLU A 131 -22.85 8.07 12.81
C GLU A 131 -21.44 8.14 12.25
N ILE A 132 -20.46 7.54 12.93
CA ILE A 132 -19.09 7.41 12.43
C ILE A 132 -19.06 6.64 11.10
N SER A 133 -19.85 5.56 10.97
CA SER A 133 -19.97 4.81 9.72
C SER A 133 -20.60 5.63 8.60
N ASP A 134 -21.61 6.42 8.92
CA ASP A 134 -22.29 7.29 7.95
C ASP A 134 -21.39 8.44 7.49
N LEU A 135 -20.68 9.07 8.41
CA LEU A 135 -19.73 10.14 8.11
C LEU A 135 -18.53 9.60 7.30
N ALA A 136 -18.06 8.39 7.59
CA ALA A 136 -17.02 7.74 6.78
C ALA A 136 -17.48 7.48 5.34
N ARG A 137 -18.71 7.02 5.14
CA ARG A 137 -19.30 6.85 3.79
C ARG A 137 -19.44 8.20 3.08
N LEU A 138 -19.95 9.21 3.79
CA LEU A 138 -20.10 10.54 3.26
C LEU A 138 -18.76 11.16 2.86
N TYR A 139 -17.69 10.93 3.63
CA TYR A 139 -16.34 11.34 3.28
C TYR A 139 -15.90 10.82 1.90
N LEU A 140 -16.15 9.55 1.59
CA LEU A 140 -15.83 8.98 0.27
C LEU A 140 -16.58 9.70 -0.86
N ASP A 141 -17.87 10.01 -0.65
CA ASP A 141 -18.67 10.77 -1.63
C ASP A 141 -18.13 12.19 -1.82
N TYR A 142 -17.72 12.87 -0.76
CA TYR A 142 -17.10 14.20 -0.87
C TYR A 142 -15.75 14.15 -1.57
N VAL A 143 -14.91 13.17 -1.26
CA VAL A 143 -13.62 12.97 -1.93
C VAL A 143 -13.83 12.74 -3.43
N ARG A 144 -14.79 11.89 -3.81
CA ARG A 144 -15.15 11.64 -5.20
C ARG A 144 -15.61 12.90 -5.91
N ARG A 145 -16.61 13.61 -5.38
CA ARG A 145 -17.12 14.87 -5.95
C ARG A 145 -16.04 15.93 -6.06
N ARG A 146 -15.18 16.04 -5.06
CA ARG A 146 -14.04 16.98 -5.07
C ARG A 146 -13.02 16.63 -6.16
N HIS A 147 -12.76 15.33 -6.37
CA HIS A 147 -11.91 14.85 -7.46
C HIS A 147 -12.51 15.20 -8.82
N GLU A 148 -13.79 14.94 -9.02
CA GLU A 148 -14.53 15.26 -10.24
C GLU A 148 -14.54 16.78 -10.52
N ALA A 149 -14.83 17.59 -9.53
CA ALA A 149 -14.80 19.05 -9.65
C ALA A 149 -13.40 19.60 -10.00
N ARG A 150 -12.34 18.89 -9.63
CA ARG A 150 -10.95 19.25 -9.94
C ARG A 150 -10.47 18.75 -11.29
N ALA A 151 -11.22 17.90 -11.98
CA ALA A 151 -10.82 17.30 -13.25
C ALA A 151 -10.32 18.34 -14.30
N PRO A 152 -10.96 19.52 -14.51
CA PRO A 152 -10.44 20.53 -15.44
C PRO A 152 -9.05 21.07 -15.06
N ARG A 153 -8.80 21.25 -13.76
CA ARG A 153 -7.48 21.69 -13.26
C ARG A 153 -6.41 20.61 -13.46
N LEU A 154 -6.76 19.34 -13.15
CA LEU A 154 -5.87 18.20 -13.36
C LEU A 154 -5.56 18.01 -14.85
N ARG A 155 -6.56 18.09 -15.74
CA ARG A 155 -6.40 18.03 -17.18
C ARG A 155 -5.42 19.09 -17.68
N ARG A 156 -5.57 20.35 -17.24
CA ARG A 156 -4.63 21.44 -17.60
C ARG A 156 -3.21 21.16 -17.11
N ALA A 157 -3.06 20.58 -15.92
CA ALA A 157 -1.74 20.23 -15.40
C ALA A 157 -1.09 19.10 -16.22
N LEU A 158 -1.84 18.07 -16.60
CA LEU A 158 -1.37 16.98 -17.45
C LEU A 158 -1.00 17.48 -18.87
N ALA A 159 -1.76 18.40 -19.42
CA ALA A 159 -1.46 19.03 -20.70
C ALA A 159 -0.14 19.85 -20.66
N ARG A 160 0.09 20.60 -19.58
CA ARG A 160 1.36 21.34 -19.36
C ARG A 160 2.58 20.43 -19.25
N ASP A 161 2.42 19.20 -18.79
CA ASP A 161 3.49 18.18 -18.77
C ASP A 161 3.77 17.61 -20.20
N GLY A 162 3.09 18.08 -21.22
CA GLY A 162 3.15 17.56 -22.59
C GLY A 162 2.37 16.24 -22.75
N GLY A 163 1.31 16.04 -21.98
CA GLY A 163 0.49 14.82 -21.93
C GLY A 163 0.86 13.90 -20.78
N TRP A 164 0.32 12.71 -20.77
CA TRP A 164 0.50 11.75 -19.65
C TRP A 164 0.48 10.29 -20.14
N PRO A 165 1.27 9.39 -19.52
CA PRO A 165 1.12 7.97 -19.74
C PRO A 165 -0.03 7.44 -18.88
N MET A 166 -0.98 6.75 -19.51
CA MET A 166 -2.03 6.02 -18.80
C MET A 166 -1.44 4.71 -18.30
N HIS A 167 -1.55 4.46 -17.00
CA HIS A 167 -1.33 3.13 -16.43
C HIS A 167 -2.68 2.58 -16.02
N ILE A 168 -3.00 1.39 -16.49
CA ILE A 168 -4.24 0.69 -16.20
C ILE A 168 -3.91 -0.66 -15.58
N ASP A 169 -4.52 -0.95 -14.45
CA ASP A 169 -4.29 -2.16 -13.67
C ASP A 169 -5.58 -2.58 -12.96
N ALA A 170 -5.73 -3.88 -12.77
CA ALA A 170 -6.91 -4.47 -12.15
C ALA A 170 -6.50 -5.51 -11.10
N THR A 171 -7.17 -5.47 -9.96
CA THR A 171 -6.93 -6.41 -8.87
C THR A 171 -8.23 -7.07 -8.46
N CYS A 172 -8.29 -8.39 -8.58
CA CYS A 172 -9.44 -9.19 -8.16
C CYS A 172 -9.48 -9.34 -6.63
N GLU A 173 -10.68 -9.26 -6.05
CA GLU A 173 -10.95 -9.42 -4.62
C GLU A 173 -11.64 -10.76 -4.34
N ASP A 174 -10.95 -11.89 -4.55
CA ASP A 174 -11.41 -13.24 -4.17
C ASP A 174 -12.93 -13.49 -4.41
N GLY A 175 -13.39 -13.21 -5.63
CA GLY A 175 -14.81 -13.40 -6.02
C GLY A 175 -15.76 -12.25 -5.64
N ARG A 176 -15.26 -11.17 -5.03
CA ARG A 176 -16.07 -9.99 -4.65
C ARG A 176 -16.06 -8.87 -5.69
N GLY A 177 -15.58 -9.16 -6.89
CA GLY A 177 -15.40 -8.21 -7.98
C GLY A 177 -13.94 -7.81 -8.19
N THR A 178 -13.73 -6.86 -9.09
CA THR A 178 -12.40 -6.39 -9.48
C THR A 178 -12.30 -4.89 -9.24
N MET A 179 -11.22 -4.46 -8.60
CA MET A 179 -10.86 -3.05 -8.47
C MET A 179 -10.02 -2.65 -9.68
N LEU A 180 -10.58 -1.83 -10.56
CA LEU A 180 -9.88 -1.23 -11.68
C LEU A 180 -9.34 0.13 -11.28
N VAL A 181 -8.07 0.41 -11.58
CA VAL A 181 -7.41 1.68 -11.29
C VAL A 181 -6.75 2.24 -12.55
N ILE A 182 -6.96 3.52 -12.82
CA ILE A 182 -6.28 4.25 -13.90
C ILE A 182 -5.46 5.38 -13.28
N LEU A 183 -4.17 5.39 -13.62
CA LEU A 183 -3.17 6.27 -13.05
C LEU A 183 -2.48 7.11 -14.12
N ALA A 184 -2.26 8.39 -13.85
CA ALA A 184 -1.33 9.22 -14.62
C ALA A 184 0.10 8.95 -14.15
N GLY A 185 0.88 8.19 -14.95
CA GLY A 185 2.13 7.59 -14.51
C GLY A 185 3.19 8.59 -14.03
N TRP A 186 3.39 9.73 -14.72
CA TRP A 186 4.44 10.70 -14.33
C TRP A 186 4.15 11.39 -13.00
N ARG A 187 2.89 11.72 -12.75
CA ARG A 187 2.46 12.39 -11.50
C ARG A 187 2.01 11.42 -10.43
N ARG A 188 1.84 10.14 -10.77
CA ARG A 188 1.27 9.11 -9.90
C ARG A 188 -0.10 9.50 -9.33
N TRP A 189 -0.89 10.22 -10.13
CA TRP A 189 -2.24 10.59 -9.75
C TRP A 189 -3.22 9.49 -10.15
N VAL A 190 -4.01 9.03 -9.21
CA VAL A 190 -5.17 8.19 -9.52
C VAL A 190 -6.20 9.09 -10.20
N LEU A 191 -6.46 8.84 -11.48
CA LEU A 191 -7.45 9.59 -12.26
C LEU A 191 -8.83 8.95 -12.14
N GLY A 192 -8.89 7.65 -11.90
CA GLY A 192 -10.12 6.94 -11.66
C GLY A 192 -9.89 5.59 -10.97
N SER A 193 -10.88 5.17 -10.21
CA SER A 193 -10.91 3.88 -9.54
C SER A 193 -12.35 3.39 -9.53
N TRP A 194 -12.60 2.17 -9.97
CA TRP A 194 -13.93 1.58 -10.07
C TRP A 194 -13.92 0.16 -9.53
N LYS A 195 -14.99 -0.19 -8.87
CA LYS A 195 -15.31 -1.58 -8.59
C LYS A 195 -16.19 -2.11 -9.71
N ILE A 196 -15.67 -3.04 -10.50
CA ILE A 196 -16.40 -3.72 -11.58
C ILE A 196 -16.73 -5.16 -11.16
N PRO A 197 -17.87 -5.72 -11.61
CA PRO A 197 -18.27 -7.07 -11.18
C PRO A 197 -17.25 -8.14 -11.55
N THR A 198 -16.67 -8.03 -12.73
CA THR A 198 -15.66 -8.95 -13.26
C THR A 198 -14.72 -8.20 -14.20
N GLU A 199 -13.54 -8.75 -14.39
CA GLU A 199 -12.56 -8.24 -15.35
C GLU A 199 -12.96 -8.62 -16.77
N ASN A 200 -13.80 -7.79 -17.43
CA ASN A 200 -14.12 -7.91 -18.82
C ASN A 200 -13.73 -6.67 -19.63
N ALA A 201 -13.49 -6.83 -20.91
CA ALA A 201 -12.97 -5.78 -21.79
C ALA A 201 -13.93 -4.58 -21.90
N GLU A 202 -15.23 -4.82 -21.96
CA GLU A 202 -16.26 -3.79 -22.14
C GLU A 202 -16.33 -2.86 -20.92
N ALA A 203 -16.39 -3.42 -19.70
CA ALA A 203 -16.42 -2.64 -18.47
C ALA A 203 -15.13 -1.81 -18.30
N ILE A 204 -13.97 -2.41 -18.61
CA ILE A 204 -12.67 -1.72 -18.56
C ILE A 204 -12.63 -0.57 -19.58
N LEU A 205 -13.10 -0.83 -20.82
CA LEU A 205 -13.13 0.17 -21.89
C LEU A 205 -14.03 1.36 -21.53
N ALA A 206 -15.20 1.11 -20.93
CA ALA A 206 -16.11 2.16 -20.49
C ALA A 206 -15.42 3.09 -19.45
N CYS A 207 -14.76 2.52 -18.46
CA CYS A 207 -14.01 3.26 -17.44
C CYS A 207 -12.83 4.06 -18.05
N ALA A 208 -12.11 3.45 -19.00
CA ALA A 208 -10.98 4.09 -19.68
C ALA A 208 -11.45 5.26 -20.58
N ARG A 209 -12.53 5.11 -21.32
CA ARG A 209 -13.16 6.18 -22.12
C ARG A 209 -13.59 7.36 -21.24
N LEU A 210 -14.26 7.09 -20.13
CA LEU A 210 -14.64 8.12 -19.17
C LEU A 210 -13.43 8.89 -18.65
N THR A 211 -12.31 8.20 -18.38
CA THR A 211 -11.06 8.82 -17.95
C THR A 211 -10.49 9.73 -19.04
N VAL A 212 -10.45 9.26 -20.29
CA VAL A 212 -9.98 10.05 -21.42
C VAL A 212 -10.84 11.30 -21.64
N GLN A 213 -12.16 11.14 -21.57
CA GLN A 213 -13.11 12.26 -21.71
C GLN A 213 -12.82 13.35 -20.67
N ARG A 214 -12.56 12.97 -19.42
CA ARG A 214 -12.33 13.89 -18.30
C ARG A 214 -10.95 14.54 -18.33
N PHE A 215 -9.92 13.77 -18.64
CA PHE A 215 -8.52 14.19 -18.46
C PHE A 215 -7.73 14.39 -19.75
N GLY A 216 -8.33 14.10 -20.91
CA GLY A 216 -7.71 14.18 -22.22
C GLY A 216 -6.99 12.89 -22.64
N GLU A 217 -6.60 12.83 -23.92
CA GLU A 217 -5.95 11.65 -24.48
C GLU A 217 -4.55 11.41 -23.88
N PRO A 218 -4.22 10.14 -23.53
CA PRO A 218 -2.90 9.81 -23.05
C PRO A 218 -1.89 9.74 -24.21
N ARG A 219 -0.61 9.97 -23.92
CA ARG A 219 0.49 9.78 -24.89
C ARG A 219 0.84 8.33 -25.15
N THR A 220 0.68 7.50 -24.14
CA THR A 220 0.93 6.05 -24.15
C THR A 220 -0.03 5.39 -23.18
N VAL A 221 -0.34 4.13 -23.43
CA VAL A 221 -1.14 3.29 -22.54
C VAL A 221 -0.25 2.16 -22.07
N MET A 222 -0.01 2.07 -20.76
CA MET A 222 0.70 0.96 -20.12
C MET A 222 -0.31 0.07 -19.40
N ARG A 223 -0.28 -1.23 -19.71
CA ARG A 223 -1.23 -2.21 -19.23
C ARG A 223 -0.53 -3.47 -18.70
N ASP A 224 -1.22 -4.28 -17.94
CA ASP A 224 -0.79 -5.63 -17.62
C ASP A 224 -0.91 -6.59 -18.83
N LEU A 225 -0.79 -7.89 -18.61
CA LEU A 225 -0.87 -8.92 -19.64
C LEU A 225 -2.22 -9.65 -19.66
N GLY A 226 -3.20 -9.21 -18.86
CA GLY A 226 -4.55 -9.77 -18.83
C GLY A 226 -5.27 -9.60 -20.16
N LYS A 227 -5.90 -10.67 -20.66
CA LYS A 227 -6.59 -10.64 -21.98
C LYS A 227 -7.64 -9.53 -22.08
N ALA A 228 -8.45 -9.34 -21.05
CA ALA A 228 -9.49 -8.33 -21.03
C ALA A 228 -8.91 -6.90 -21.10
N ILE A 229 -7.84 -6.63 -20.34
CA ILE A 229 -7.16 -5.31 -20.37
C ILE A 229 -6.47 -5.10 -21.72
N ILE A 230 -5.88 -6.12 -22.32
CA ILE A 230 -5.29 -6.03 -23.67
C ILE A 230 -6.35 -5.57 -24.68
N THR A 231 -7.47 -6.29 -24.75
CA THR A 231 -8.57 -5.98 -25.68
C THR A 231 -9.09 -4.56 -25.44
N ALA A 232 -9.43 -4.22 -24.18
CA ALA A 232 -9.92 -2.89 -23.84
C ALA A 232 -8.93 -1.76 -24.22
N CYS A 233 -7.63 -1.96 -24.03
CA CYS A 233 -6.62 -0.96 -24.39
C CYS A 233 -6.44 -0.82 -25.91
N VAL A 234 -6.54 -1.91 -26.68
CA VAL A 234 -6.50 -1.87 -28.15
C VAL A 234 -7.71 -1.10 -28.68
N ASP A 235 -8.92 -1.42 -28.20
CA ASP A 235 -10.16 -0.76 -28.60
C ASP A 235 -10.21 0.71 -28.19
N LEU A 236 -9.66 1.03 -27.00
CA LEU A 236 -9.52 2.42 -26.56
C LEU A 236 -8.67 3.21 -27.55
N VAL A 237 -7.46 2.70 -27.86
CA VAL A 237 -6.49 3.39 -28.71
C VAL A 237 -6.99 3.54 -30.16
N ALA A 238 -7.74 2.56 -30.67
CA ALA A 238 -8.35 2.64 -32.00
C ALA A 238 -9.29 3.85 -32.13
N GLY A 239 -9.96 4.25 -31.04
CA GLY A 239 -10.85 5.40 -31.01
C GLY A 239 -10.19 6.74 -30.65
N LEU A 240 -8.86 6.79 -30.45
CA LEU A 240 -8.15 8.02 -30.11
C LEU A 240 -7.44 8.63 -31.33
N SER A 241 -7.50 9.97 -31.42
CA SER A 241 -6.91 10.72 -32.53
C SER A 241 -5.38 10.56 -32.61
N GLY A 242 -4.71 10.56 -31.46
CA GLY A 242 -3.25 10.45 -31.37
C GLY A 242 -2.69 9.04 -31.52
N ARG A 243 -3.54 8.00 -31.57
CA ARG A 243 -3.15 6.58 -31.62
C ARG A 243 -1.97 6.24 -30.70
N PRO A 244 -2.08 6.48 -29.40
CA PRO A 244 -0.98 6.27 -28.45
C PRO A 244 -0.48 4.83 -28.48
N LYS A 245 0.83 4.63 -28.26
CA LYS A 245 1.39 3.27 -28.19
C LYS A 245 0.89 2.54 -26.95
N VAL A 246 0.46 1.30 -27.13
CA VAL A 246 0.14 0.38 -26.03
C VAL A 246 1.41 -0.38 -25.65
N LEU A 247 1.77 -0.30 -24.36
CA LEU A 247 2.98 -0.91 -23.80
C LEU A 247 2.58 -1.91 -22.71
N GLY A 248 3.26 -3.05 -22.68
CA GLY A 248 3.12 -4.02 -21.59
C GLY A 248 3.87 -3.58 -20.34
N CYS A 249 3.31 -3.83 -19.18
CA CYS A 249 3.98 -3.59 -17.90
C CYS A 249 5.13 -4.60 -17.71
N HIS A 250 6.35 -4.10 -17.60
CA HIS A 250 7.53 -4.94 -17.37
C HIS A 250 7.45 -5.74 -16.05
N GLY A 251 6.79 -5.19 -15.03
CA GLY A 251 6.58 -5.89 -13.76
C GLY A 251 5.73 -7.15 -13.94
N HIS A 252 4.59 -7.04 -14.63
CA HIS A 252 3.72 -8.17 -14.94
C HIS A 252 4.40 -9.18 -15.88
N PHE A 253 5.08 -8.70 -16.92
CA PHE A 253 5.87 -9.55 -17.81
C PHE A 253 6.90 -10.39 -17.06
N LEU A 254 7.65 -9.79 -16.13
CA LEU A 254 8.60 -10.53 -15.31
C LEU A 254 7.89 -11.44 -14.31
N ALA A 255 6.74 -11.05 -13.78
CA ALA A 255 5.97 -11.90 -12.87
C ALA A 255 5.48 -13.17 -13.58
N ASP A 256 4.97 -13.05 -14.81
CA ASP A 256 4.54 -14.18 -15.63
C ASP A 256 5.69 -15.12 -15.93
N ILE A 257 6.76 -14.61 -16.55
CA ILE A 257 7.94 -15.45 -16.90
C ILE A 257 8.51 -16.10 -15.64
N GLY A 258 8.63 -15.34 -14.56
CA GLY A 258 9.13 -15.86 -13.30
C GLY A 258 8.18 -16.89 -12.68
N GLY A 259 6.86 -16.71 -12.85
CA GLY A 259 5.84 -17.67 -12.47
C GLY A 259 6.06 -19.01 -13.19
N ASP A 260 6.10 -18.98 -14.49
CA ASP A 260 6.28 -20.20 -15.33
C ASP A 260 7.62 -20.89 -15.05
N LEU A 261 8.69 -20.11 -14.96
CA LEU A 261 10.05 -20.64 -14.81
C LEU A 261 10.32 -21.20 -13.41
N LEU A 262 9.86 -20.52 -12.35
CA LEU A 262 10.27 -20.79 -10.98
C LEU A 262 9.22 -21.52 -10.15
N LYS A 263 7.92 -21.36 -10.44
CA LYS A 263 6.83 -21.88 -9.61
C LYS A 263 6.89 -23.40 -9.43
N PRO A 264 7.10 -24.23 -10.46
CA PRO A 264 7.16 -25.69 -10.30
C PRO A 264 8.26 -26.11 -9.31
N GLY A 265 9.48 -25.57 -9.46
CA GLY A 265 10.61 -25.87 -8.58
C GLY A 265 10.41 -25.32 -7.16
N HIS A 266 9.84 -24.11 -7.05
CA HIS A 266 9.55 -23.49 -5.77
C HIS A 266 8.44 -24.23 -4.98
N ASP A 267 7.42 -24.73 -5.69
CA ASP A 267 6.36 -25.55 -5.09
C ASP A 267 6.88 -26.93 -4.67
N ALA A 268 7.76 -27.55 -5.48
CA ALA A 268 8.43 -28.79 -5.10
C ALA A 268 9.26 -28.61 -3.83
N LEU A 269 10.05 -27.53 -3.74
CA LEU A 269 10.81 -27.18 -2.53
C LEU A 269 9.89 -26.93 -1.32
N ARG A 270 8.80 -26.18 -1.52
CA ARG A 270 7.80 -25.93 -0.47
C ARG A 270 7.25 -27.24 0.09
N ASN A 271 6.86 -28.15 -0.81
CA ASN A 271 6.28 -29.43 -0.44
C ASN A 271 7.30 -30.33 0.28
N ALA A 272 8.57 -30.36 -0.15
CA ALA A 272 9.64 -31.08 0.52
C ALA A 272 9.87 -30.53 1.95
N LEU A 273 10.02 -29.23 2.12
CA LEU A 273 10.19 -28.58 3.43
C LEU A 273 8.98 -28.78 4.35
N ARG A 274 7.75 -28.89 3.79
CA ARG A 274 6.53 -29.21 4.54
C ARG A 274 6.50 -30.67 5.00
N ARG A 275 6.89 -31.62 4.14
CA ARG A 275 7.00 -33.04 4.56
C ARG A 275 7.99 -33.21 5.69
N LEU A 276 9.13 -32.53 5.64
CA LEU A 276 10.14 -32.51 6.70
C LEU A 276 9.70 -31.69 7.94
N LYS A 277 8.55 -31.05 7.90
CA LYS A 277 8.00 -30.19 8.99
C LYS A 277 9.00 -29.11 9.48
N MET A 278 9.95 -28.70 8.66
CA MET A 278 11.10 -27.87 9.06
C MET A 278 10.72 -26.61 9.82
N ARG A 279 9.77 -25.83 9.29
CA ARG A 279 9.31 -24.61 9.97
C ARG A 279 8.66 -24.89 11.32
N GLY A 280 7.85 -25.95 11.38
CA GLY A 280 7.18 -26.38 12.62
C GLY A 280 8.18 -26.86 13.68
N ALA A 281 9.16 -27.66 13.27
CA ALA A 281 10.21 -28.17 14.16
C ALA A 281 11.06 -27.05 14.76
N LEU A 282 11.51 -26.08 13.94
CA LEU A 282 12.26 -24.92 14.40
C LEU A 282 11.45 -24.01 15.33
N ARG A 283 10.16 -23.81 15.02
CA ARG A 283 9.25 -23.04 15.87
C ARG A 283 9.02 -23.71 17.23
N THR A 284 8.83 -25.02 17.23
CA THR A 284 8.68 -25.82 18.46
C THR A 284 9.96 -25.81 19.27
N PHE A 285 11.12 -25.94 18.61
CA PHE A 285 12.42 -25.81 19.26
C PHE A 285 12.56 -24.46 19.97
N ALA A 286 12.36 -23.35 19.27
CA ALA A 286 12.52 -22.00 19.84
C ALA A 286 11.53 -21.74 20.99
N ARG A 287 10.29 -22.24 20.89
CA ARG A 287 9.29 -22.15 21.97
C ARG A 287 9.69 -22.95 23.20
N ASN A 288 10.20 -24.17 23.02
CA ASN A 288 10.64 -24.99 24.13
C ASN A 288 11.85 -24.36 24.84
N MET A 289 12.79 -23.80 24.09
CA MET A 289 13.92 -23.07 24.67
C MET A 289 13.47 -21.82 25.43
N GLY A 290 12.46 -21.10 24.93
CA GLY A 290 11.87 -19.98 25.66
C GLY A 290 11.24 -20.39 27.01
N ARG A 291 10.58 -21.55 27.05
CA ARG A 291 10.04 -22.11 28.32
C ARG A 291 11.13 -22.58 29.27
N GLU A 292 12.21 -23.17 28.73
CA GLU A 292 13.36 -23.63 29.52
C GLU A 292 14.13 -22.47 30.16
N LEU A 293 14.19 -21.31 29.46
CA LEU A 293 14.78 -20.07 29.99
C LEU A 293 13.91 -19.46 31.11
N GLY A 294 12.57 -19.55 31.00
CA GLY A 294 11.63 -19.07 32.01
C GLY A 294 11.95 -17.67 32.52
N GLY A 295 12.16 -17.52 33.83
CA GLY A 295 12.52 -16.25 34.47
C GLY A 295 13.91 -15.72 34.16
N GLU A 296 14.81 -16.53 33.55
CA GLU A 296 16.14 -16.11 33.13
C GLU A 296 16.12 -15.37 31.77
N LEU A 297 14.94 -15.18 31.16
CA LEU A 297 14.82 -14.70 29.77
C LEU A 297 15.39 -13.28 29.58
N GLU A 298 15.16 -12.38 30.54
CA GLU A 298 15.66 -11.00 30.48
C GLU A 298 17.18 -10.96 30.63
N THR A 299 17.73 -11.61 31.66
CA THR A 299 19.18 -11.72 31.87
C THR A 299 19.87 -12.43 30.69
N ALA A 300 19.22 -13.42 30.11
CA ALA A 300 19.71 -14.12 28.92
C ALA A 300 19.71 -13.21 27.68
N ARG A 301 18.78 -12.29 27.57
CA ARG A 301 18.73 -11.28 26.48
C ARG A 301 19.85 -10.27 26.62
N GLU A 302 20.07 -9.74 27.81
CA GLU A 302 21.16 -8.80 28.09
C GLU A 302 22.51 -9.44 27.76
N GLY A 303 22.80 -10.62 28.31
CA GLY A 303 24.04 -11.35 28.02
C GLY A 303 24.20 -11.74 26.55
N PHE A 304 23.10 -11.93 25.81
CA PHE A 304 23.14 -12.15 24.36
C PHE A 304 23.44 -10.86 23.58
N GLN A 305 22.89 -9.72 24.01
CA GLN A 305 23.17 -8.42 23.41
C GLN A 305 24.62 -8.02 23.62
N ASP A 306 25.14 -8.21 24.81
CA ASP A 306 26.54 -7.96 25.13
C ASP A 306 27.49 -8.83 24.29
N TRP A 307 27.14 -10.11 24.10
CA TRP A 307 27.90 -11.01 23.22
C TRP A 307 27.86 -10.55 21.74
N GLN A 308 26.73 -10.05 21.27
CA GLN A 308 26.61 -9.51 19.90
C GLN A 308 27.42 -8.23 19.67
N GLN A 309 27.65 -7.44 20.72
CA GLN A 309 28.43 -6.18 20.67
C GLN A 309 29.94 -6.41 20.80
N GLN A 310 30.34 -7.50 21.46
CA GLN A 310 31.73 -7.91 21.46
C GLN A 310 32.08 -8.40 20.06
N GLU A 311 33.05 -7.72 19.44
CA GLU A 311 33.45 -7.95 18.04
C GLU A 311 33.45 -9.44 17.66
N LEU A 312 32.90 -9.74 16.50
CA LEU A 312 32.64 -11.05 15.92
C LEU A 312 33.83 -12.01 15.74
N GLU A 313 34.95 -11.74 16.36
CA GLU A 313 36.16 -12.55 16.32
C GLU A 313 36.16 -13.72 17.34
N SER A 314 35.32 -13.67 18.38
CA SER A 314 35.16 -14.80 19.30
C SER A 314 34.06 -15.71 18.74
N HIS A 315 34.49 -16.84 18.16
CA HIS A 315 33.59 -17.86 17.64
C HIS A 315 32.93 -18.71 18.73
N ASP A 316 33.15 -18.39 20.01
CA ASP A 316 32.72 -19.18 21.14
C ASP A 316 31.34 -18.73 21.64
N LEU A 317 30.45 -19.71 21.89
CA LEU A 317 29.15 -19.46 22.49
C LEU A 317 29.31 -19.07 23.97
N PRO A 318 28.55 -18.07 24.45
CA PRO A 318 28.52 -17.76 25.87
C PRO A 318 27.98 -18.93 26.69
N ALA A 319 28.42 -19.03 27.95
CA ALA A 319 27.92 -20.04 28.86
C ALA A 319 26.52 -19.72 29.42
N GLY A 320 25.87 -20.67 30.05
CA GLY A 320 24.63 -20.50 30.79
C GLY A 320 23.42 -20.11 29.94
N ALA A 321 22.56 -19.28 30.51
CA ALA A 321 21.32 -18.81 29.88
C ALA A 321 21.57 -18.00 28.61
N ALA A 322 22.63 -17.22 28.55
CA ALA A 322 23.02 -16.43 27.37
C ALA A 322 23.34 -17.32 26.15
N GLY A 323 24.05 -18.45 26.36
CA GLY A 323 24.33 -19.42 25.31
C GLY A 323 23.06 -20.13 24.80
N VAL A 324 22.16 -20.48 25.68
CA VAL A 324 20.85 -21.04 25.31
C VAL A 324 20.04 -20.02 24.51
N ALA A 325 20.06 -18.73 24.92
CA ALA A 325 19.38 -17.64 24.21
C ALA A 325 19.99 -17.41 22.82
N ALA A 326 21.32 -17.50 22.66
CA ALA A 326 22.00 -17.40 21.37
C ALA A 326 21.55 -18.52 20.40
N VAL A 327 21.52 -19.77 20.85
CA VAL A 327 21.05 -20.91 20.04
C VAL A 327 19.56 -20.79 19.70
N ARG A 328 18.74 -20.30 20.64
CA ARG A 328 17.32 -20.00 20.40
C ARG A 328 17.17 -18.90 19.37
N GLY A 329 17.92 -17.80 19.49
CA GLY A 329 17.94 -16.67 18.56
C GLY A 329 18.27 -17.12 17.13
N LEU A 330 19.29 -17.99 16.98
CA LEU A 330 19.66 -18.55 15.70
C LEU A 330 18.53 -19.37 15.07
N ALA A 331 17.81 -20.20 15.87
CA ALA A 331 16.64 -20.92 15.39
C ALA A 331 15.51 -19.98 14.98
N GLN A 332 15.23 -18.93 15.76
CA GLN A 332 14.24 -17.90 15.42
C GLN A 332 14.58 -17.20 14.11
N TRP A 333 15.82 -16.74 13.96
CA TRP A 333 16.29 -16.14 12.71
C TRP A 333 16.09 -17.08 11.52
N THR A 334 16.27 -18.36 11.70
CA THR A 334 16.13 -19.34 10.61
C THR A 334 14.69 -19.44 10.10
N PHE A 335 13.71 -19.52 10.98
CA PHE A 335 12.32 -19.63 10.54
C PHE A 335 11.62 -18.31 10.31
N ASP A 336 12.21 -17.19 10.72
CA ASP A 336 11.66 -15.84 10.50
C ASP A 336 12.11 -15.21 9.16
N TYR A 337 12.23 -16.07 8.15
CA TYR A 337 12.60 -15.64 6.80
C TYR A 337 11.57 -14.69 6.16
N ALA A 338 10.32 -14.69 6.67
CA ALA A 338 9.27 -13.81 6.16
C ALA A 338 9.46 -12.35 6.59
N ALA A 339 10.09 -12.08 7.75
CA ALA A 339 10.38 -10.72 8.21
C ALA A 339 11.41 -9.99 7.32
N ALA A 340 12.25 -10.74 6.62
CA ALA A 340 13.22 -10.18 5.67
C ALA A 340 12.63 -9.87 4.28
N LYS A 341 11.33 -10.09 4.07
CA LYS A 341 10.68 -9.80 2.78
C LYS A 341 10.74 -8.31 2.48
N LYS A 342 11.26 -8.00 1.29
CA LYS A 342 11.25 -6.64 0.73
C LYS A 342 9.93 -6.28 0.06
N SER A 343 8.81 -6.87 0.48
CA SER A 343 7.43 -6.63 0.02
C SER A 343 7.21 -6.81 -1.49
N ARG A 344 8.00 -7.66 -2.12
CA ARG A 344 7.83 -8.02 -3.53
C ARG A 344 7.37 -9.47 -3.58
N ASN A 345 6.13 -9.70 -3.98
CA ASN A 345 5.58 -11.05 -4.09
C ASN A 345 6.45 -11.97 -4.98
N PHE A 346 6.17 -13.29 -4.93
CA PHE A 346 6.74 -14.24 -5.87
C PHE A 346 6.50 -13.77 -7.33
N PRO A 347 7.46 -13.88 -8.24
CA PRO A 347 8.74 -14.62 -8.17
C PRO A 347 9.92 -13.80 -7.65
N PHE A 348 9.73 -12.56 -7.25
CA PHE A 348 10.79 -11.67 -6.79
C PHE A 348 11.27 -12.01 -5.37
N ASP A 349 10.34 -12.37 -4.47
CA ASP A 349 10.60 -12.95 -3.16
C ASP A 349 10.43 -14.46 -3.23
N ARG A 350 11.39 -15.22 -2.71
CA ARG A 350 11.45 -16.68 -2.83
C ARG A 350 11.50 -17.32 -1.44
N PRO A 351 10.41 -17.22 -0.67
CA PRO A 351 10.42 -17.50 0.77
C PRO A 351 10.89 -18.91 1.14
N TYR A 352 10.62 -19.92 0.34
CA TYR A 352 11.05 -21.30 0.67
C TYR A 352 12.51 -21.54 0.31
N LEU A 353 13.05 -20.87 -0.70
CA LEU A 353 14.48 -20.90 -1.00
C LEU A 353 15.26 -20.16 0.11
N ASP A 354 14.75 -19.01 0.55
CA ASP A 354 15.32 -18.26 1.67
C ASP A 354 15.31 -19.07 2.96
N LEU A 355 14.20 -19.80 3.25
CA LEU A 355 14.13 -20.72 4.40
C LEU A 355 15.18 -21.82 4.29
N TYR A 356 15.30 -22.46 3.13
CA TYR A 356 16.28 -23.51 2.92
C TYR A 356 17.71 -22.98 3.12
N ASP A 357 18.03 -21.85 2.53
CA ASP A 357 19.36 -21.21 2.62
C ASP A 357 19.70 -20.85 4.08
N ARG A 358 18.72 -20.34 4.85
CA ARG A 358 18.89 -20.07 6.27
C ARG A 358 19.10 -21.35 7.06
N CYS A 359 18.34 -22.41 6.79
CA CYS A 359 18.55 -23.70 7.43
C CYS A 359 19.96 -24.25 7.18
N VAL A 360 20.46 -24.18 5.93
CA VAL A 360 21.82 -24.59 5.59
C VAL A 360 22.88 -23.74 6.29
N ARG A 361 22.69 -22.42 6.36
CA ARG A 361 23.62 -21.53 7.10
C ARG A 361 23.63 -21.86 8.58
N THR A 362 22.44 -21.98 9.20
CA THR A 362 22.31 -22.34 10.59
C THR A 362 22.99 -23.67 10.89
N ARG A 363 22.85 -24.64 10.00
CA ARG A 363 23.52 -25.94 10.17
C ARG A 363 25.03 -25.79 10.15
N ARG A 364 25.60 -25.00 9.24
CA ARG A 364 27.04 -24.72 9.19
C ARG A 364 27.55 -24.07 10.48
N VAL A 365 26.79 -23.10 11.01
CA VAL A 365 27.13 -22.46 12.29
C VAL A 365 27.11 -23.46 13.44
N VAL A 366 26.07 -24.29 13.52
CA VAL A 366 25.94 -25.36 14.50
C VAL A 366 27.11 -26.36 14.39
N ASP A 367 27.46 -26.77 13.17
CA ASP A 367 28.57 -27.68 12.94
C ASP A 367 29.93 -27.03 13.33
N GLY A 368 30.08 -25.73 13.10
CA GLY A 368 31.24 -24.96 13.56
C GLY A 368 31.40 -25.02 15.09
N TRP A 369 30.35 -24.68 15.80
CA TRP A 369 30.33 -24.74 17.28
C TRP A 369 30.46 -26.17 17.85
N LEU A 370 30.07 -27.19 17.12
CA LEU A 370 30.25 -28.58 17.56
C LEU A 370 31.65 -29.14 17.31
N ARG A 371 32.50 -28.49 16.47
CA ARG A 371 33.92 -28.85 16.33
C ARG A 371 34.75 -28.43 17.55
N THR A 372 34.44 -27.25 18.10
CA THR A 372 34.96 -26.76 19.37
C THR A 372 33.79 -26.65 20.35
N PRO A 373 33.38 -27.78 20.97
CA PRO A 373 32.12 -27.81 21.68
C PRO A 373 32.19 -26.92 22.93
N PRO A 374 31.11 -26.17 23.22
CA PRO A 374 31.06 -25.36 24.44
C PRO A 374 31.19 -26.27 25.69
N GLN A 375 31.93 -25.80 26.68
CA GLN A 375 32.15 -26.55 27.95
C GLN A 375 30.86 -26.64 28.75
N ASP A 376 29.94 -25.69 28.61
CA ASP A 376 28.64 -25.70 29.26
C ASP A 376 27.75 -26.82 28.71
N ARG A 377 27.44 -27.81 29.55
CA ARG A 377 26.62 -28.99 29.20
C ARG A 377 25.19 -28.63 28.79
N ARG A 378 24.62 -27.56 29.36
CA ARG A 378 23.28 -27.05 29.00
C ARG A 378 23.28 -26.53 27.58
N VAL A 379 24.22 -25.65 27.26
CA VAL A 379 24.39 -25.06 25.91
C VAL A 379 24.69 -26.15 24.89
N LEU A 380 25.61 -27.07 25.18
CA LEU A 380 25.97 -28.18 24.30
C LEU A 380 24.75 -29.06 23.98
N ARG A 381 23.90 -29.36 24.97
CA ARG A 381 22.70 -30.16 24.79
C ARG A 381 21.71 -29.48 23.84
N VAL A 382 21.50 -28.18 24.04
CA VAL A 382 20.60 -27.34 23.20
C VAL A 382 21.15 -27.24 21.78
N LEU A 383 22.43 -27.01 21.60
CA LEU A 383 23.12 -26.96 20.33
C LEU A 383 22.97 -28.27 19.53
N ARG A 384 23.23 -29.42 20.18
CA ARG A 384 23.04 -30.76 19.59
C ARG A 384 21.58 -31.00 19.19
N ARG A 385 20.62 -30.49 19.98
CA ARG A 385 19.18 -30.60 19.66
C ARG A 385 18.82 -29.78 18.42
N LEU A 386 19.36 -28.56 18.27
CA LEU A 386 19.16 -27.77 17.06
C LEU A 386 19.77 -28.48 15.84
N GLY A 387 20.98 -29.03 15.97
CA GLY A 387 21.62 -29.82 14.95
C GLY A 387 20.73 -30.97 14.46
N ARG A 388 20.23 -31.79 15.38
CA ARG A 388 19.29 -32.90 15.05
C ARG A 388 18.00 -32.40 14.38
N THR A 389 17.49 -31.23 14.77
CA THR A 389 16.30 -30.64 14.13
C THR A 389 16.56 -30.31 12.65
N LEU A 390 17.80 -30.00 12.26
CA LEU A 390 18.20 -29.69 10.89
C LEU A 390 18.74 -30.87 10.08
N ASP A 391 19.02 -32.03 10.73
CA ASP A 391 19.57 -33.23 10.07
C ASP A 391 18.73 -33.74 8.88
N PRO A 392 17.38 -33.71 8.91
CA PRO A 392 16.58 -34.18 7.78
C PRO A 392 16.91 -33.49 6.44
N LEU A 393 17.45 -32.27 6.46
CA LEU A 393 17.85 -31.55 5.25
C LEU A 393 19.05 -32.20 4.53
N ARG A 394 19.93 -32.91 5.25
CA ARG A 394 21.11 -33.59 4.69
C ARG A 394 20.75 -34.94 4.07
N HIS A 395 19.77 -35.61 4.64
CA HIS A 395 19.42 -36.98 4.31
C HIS A 395 18.28 -37.11 3.30
N GLU A 396 17.82 -35.97 2.72
CA GLU A 396 16.78 -35.94 1.69
C GLU A 396 17.42 -35.69 0.31
N PRO A 397 17.82 -36.70 -0.45
CA PRO A 397 18.53 -36.52 -1.73
C PRO A 397 17.73 -35.75 -2.76
N GLY A 398 16.41 -35.95 -2.77
CA GLY A 398 15.49 -35.24 -3.65
C GLY A 398 15.47 -33.73 -3.42
N LEU A 399 15.65 -33.29 -2.16
CA LEU A 399 15.67 -31.87 -1.79
C LEU A 399 16.88 -31.15 -2.40
N VAL A 400 18.05 -31.74 -2.32
CA VAL A 400 19.30 -31.17 -2.89
C VAL A 400 19.17 -30.98 -4.40
N ARG A 401 18.60 -31.97 -5.09
CA ARG A 401 18.35 -31.90 -6.54
C ARG A 401 17.37 -30.77 -6.87
N VAL A 402 16.23 -30.71 -6.19
CA VAL A 402 15.21 -29.66 -6.40
C VAL A 402 15.80 -28.26 -6.18
N VAL A 403 16.60 -28.06 -5.14
CA VAL A 403 17.24 -26.78 -4.85
C VAL A 403 18.27 -26.42 -5.92
N ARG A 404 19.09 -27.36 -6.36
CA ARG A 404 20.07 -27.15 -7.42
C ARG A 404 19.39 -26.70 -8.71
N ASP A 405 18.35 -27.43 -9.13
CA ASP A 405 17.61 -27.13 -10.36
C ASP A 405 16.86 -25.81 -10.28
N LEU A 406 16.27 -25.51 -9.11
CA LEU A 406 15.63 -24.22 -8.85
C LEU A 406 16.64 -23.06 -8.91
N ARG A 407 17.83 -23.21 -8.34
CA ARG A 407 18.88 -22.18 -8.39
C ARG A 407 19.35 -21.87 -9.80
N VAL A 408 19.48 -22.87 -10.66
CA VAL A 408 19.80 -22.66 -12.08
C VAL A 408 18.73 -21.77 -12.73
N ARG A 409 17.46 -22.06 -12.49
CA ARG A 409 16.33 -21.28 -13.03
C ARG A 409 16.28 -19.86 -12.42
N VAL A 410 16.56 -19.73 -11.13
CA VAL A 410 16.64 -18.44 -10.42
C VAL A 410 17.74 -17.57 -11.02
N ASN A 411 18.93 -18.14 -11.25
CA ASN A 411 20.05 -17.40 -11.86
C ASN A 411 19.69 -16.93 -13.26
N LEU A 412 19.03 -17.78 -14.05
CA LEU A 412 18.55 -17.42 -15.38
C LEU A 412 17.52 -16.28 -15.35
N PHE A 413 16.57 -16.33 -14.42
CA PHE A 413 15.59 -15.27 -14.23
C PHE A 413 16.24 -13.96 -13.79
N ASP A 414 17.19 -14.00 -12.87
CA ASP A 414 17.91 -12.81 -12.39
C ASP A 414 18.84 -12.25 -13.47
N GLU A 415 19.44 -13.08 -14.33
CA GLU A 415 20.20 -12.68 -15.51
C GLU A 415 19.31 -11.95 -16.53
N LEU A 416 18.09 -12.47 -16.79
CA LEU A 416 17.09 -11.80 -17.64
C LEU A 416 16.71 -10.42 -17.07
N ARG A 417 16.44 -10.34 -15.77
CA ARG A 417 16.12 -9.06 -15.10
C ARG A 417 17.25 -8.06 -15.23
N THR A 418 18.47 -8.50 -15.06
CA THR A 418 19.67 -7.64 -15.19
C THR A 418 19.84 -7.18 -16.63
N THR A 419 19.67 -8.08 -17.60
CA THR A 419 19.71 -7.79 -19.04
C THR A 419 18.69 -6.72 -19.44
N LEU A 420 17.46 -6.80 -18.89
CA LEU A 420 16.40 -5.83 -19.09
C LEU A 420 16.56 -4.56 -18.24
N ARG A 421 17.59 -4.49 -17.39
CA ARG A 421 17.80 -3.42 -16.39
C ARG A 421 16.62 -3.26 -15.41
N LEU A 422 15.96 -4.37 -15.09
CA LEU A 422 14.81 -4.46 -14.20
C LEU A 422 15.17 -5.12 -12.85
N SER A 423 16.43 -5.09 -12.46
CA SER A 423 16.93 -5.63 -11.20
C SER A 423 16.50 -4.77 -9.98
N PRO A 424 16.45 -5.34 -8.77
CA PRO A 424 15.99 -4.63 -7.55
C PRO A 424 16.69 -3.29 -7.27
N GLY A 425 17.97 -3.18 -7.61
CA GLY A 425 18.74 -1.93 -7.52
C GLY A 425 18.27 -0.85 -8.50
N SER A 426 17.66 -1.24 -9.62
CA SER A 426 17.10 -0.31 -10.63
C SER A 426 15.69 0.17 -10.27
N TYR A 427 14.91 -0.67 -9.54
CA TYR A 427 13.54 -0.37 -9.10
C TYR A 427 13.44 0.12 -7.65
N GLY A 428 14.39 -0.25 -6.80
CA GLY A 428 14.28 -0.12 -5.35
C GLY A 428 14.61 1.26 -4.80
N ARG A 429 15.30 2.05 -5.53
CA ARG A 429 15.34 3.49 -5.32
C ARG A 429 14.52 4.09 -6.44
N SER A 430 13.27 4.49 -6.12
CA SER A 430 12.73 5.65 -6.80
C SER A 430 13.87 6.68 -6.71
N ARG A 431 14.69 6.78 -7.75
CA ARG A 431 15.38 8.04 -7.98
C ARG A 431 14.27 9.05 -7.84
N PRO A 432 14.38 10.01 -6.89
CA PRO A 432 13.49 11.14 -6.95
C PRO A 432 13.53 11.53 -8.42
N CYS A 433 12.36 11.61 -9.05
CA CYS A 433 12.23 11.93 -10.47
C CYS A 433 13.30 12.97 -10.73
N SER A 434 14.40 12.54 -11.36
CA SER A 434 15.58 13.40 -11.43
C SER A 434 15.03 14.64 -12.10
N LYS A 435 15.20 15.81 -11.50
CA LYS A 435 14.68 17.08 -12.00
C LYS A 435 15.08 17.35 -13.47
N ARG A 436 15.90 16.47 -14.05
CA ARG A 436 16.29 16.46 -15.45
C ARG A 436 15.71 15.23 -16.14
N PRO A 437 14.75 15.40 -17.05
CA PRO A 437 14.24 14.33 -17.90
C PRO A 437 15.41 13.70 -18.66
N MET A 438 15.37 12.37 -18.84
CA MET A 438 16.35 11.66 -19.66
C MET A 438 16.31 12.22 -21.09
N THR A 439 17.43 12.70 -21.62
CA THR A 439 17.48 13.19 -22.99
C THR A 439 17.12 12.08 -23.98
N LEU A 440 16.47 12.44 -25.09
CA LEU A 440 16.08 11.47 -26.13
C LEU A 440 17.29 10.65 -26.65
N ARG A 441 18.45 11.30 -26.76
CA ARG A 441 19.72 10.65 -27.15
C ARG A 441 20.13 9.57 -26.16
N ARG A 442 20.05 9.86 -24.86
CA ARG A 442 20.39 8.90 -23.79
C ARG A 442 19.40 7.72 -23.76
N ALA A 443 18.09 8.00 -23.89
CA ALA A 443 17.07 6.97 -23.95
C ALA A 443 17.26 6.04 -25.15
N ARG A 444 17.55 6.59 -26.33
CA ARG A 444 17.84 5.79 -27.54
C ARG A 444 19.11 4.94 -27.39
N LYS A 445 20.15 5.46 -26.73
CA LYS A 445 21.36 4.68 -26.43
C LYS A 445 21.03 3.51 -25.50
N GLU A 446 20.33 3.80 -24.42
CA GLU A 446 19.94 2.77 -23.44
C GLU A 446 19.11 1.65 -24.05
N LEU A 447 18.13 1.97 -24.90
CA LEU A 447 17.35 0.97 -25.62
C LEU A 447 18.19 0.12 -26.58
N ARG A 448 19.17 0.70 -27.28
CA ARG A 448 20.10 -0.05 -28.12
C ARG A 448 20.96 -1.03 -27.29
N ASP A 449 21.47 -0.57 -26.16
CA ASP A 449 22.28 -1.38 -25.26
C ASP A 449 21.49 -2.57 -24.69
N ILE A 450 20.22 -2.35 -24.27
CA ILE A 450 19.31 -3.40 -23.80
C ILE A 450 19.04 -4.39 -24.95
N ARG A 451 18.76 -3.92 -26.16
CA ARG A 451 18.52 -4.79 -27.33
C ARG A 451 19.73 -5.66 -27.67
N ALA A 452 20.94 -5.09 -27.63
CA ALA A 452 22.18 -5.83 -27.84
C ALA A 452 22.42 -6.86 -26.71
N ALA A 453 22.15 -6.50 -25.47
CA ALA A 453 22.25 -7.40 -24.31
C ALA A 453 21.26 -8.57 -24.41
N LEU A 454 20.01 -8.31 -24.83
CA LEU A 454 19.00 -9.34 -25.05
C LEU A 454 19.41 -10.31 -26.17
N LYS A 455 19.98 -9.81 -27.26
CA LYS A 455 20.48 -10.67 -28.34
C LYS A 455 21.61 -11.63 -27.84
N ARG A 456 22.54 -11.11 -27.03
CA ARG A 456 23.59 -11.94 -26.40
C ARG A 456 22.99 -12.96 -25.41
N PHE A 457 22.06 -12.55 -24.59
CA PHE A 457 21.36 -13.43 -23.65
C PHE A 457 20.63 -14.57 -24.39
N THR A 458 19.85 -14.26 -25.42
CA THR A 458 19.15 -15.28 -26.24
C THR A 458 20.12 -16.25 -26.95
N ALA A 459 21.26 -15.75 -27.45
CA ALA A 459 22.29 -16.59 -28.02
C ALA A 459 22.93 -17.52 -26.97
N SER A 460 23.18 -17.00 -25.76
CA SER A 460 23.67 -17.79 -24.62
C SER A 460 22.67 -18.89 -24.21
N LEU A 461 21.36 -18.59 -24.19
CA LEU A 461 20.33 -19.58 -23.90
C LEU A 461 20.32 -20.74 -24.91
N ARG A 462 20.45 -20.43 -26.21
CA ARG A 462 20.49 -21.44 -27.25
C ARG A 462 21.69 -22.38 -27.08
N LYS A 463 22.84 -21.86 -26.67
CA LYS A 463 24.04 -22.67 -26.38
C LYS A 463 23.89 -23.53 -25.11
N ARG A 464 23.16 -23.06 -24.13
CA ARG A 464 22.88 -23.77 -22.85
C ARG A 464 21.77 -24.81 -22.97
N ARG A 465 21.03 -24.83 -24.08
CA ARG A 465 20.02 -25.85 -24.34
C ARG A 465 20.70 -27.19 -24.45
N PRO A 466 20.40 -28.20 -23.59
CA PRO A 466 20.93 -29.53 -23.78
C PRO A 466 20.50 -29.99 -25.19
N GLN A 467 21.45 -30.48 -25.97
CA GLN A 467 21.09 -31.17 -27.22
C GLN A 467 20.09 -32.25 -26.79
N ARG A 468 18.86 -32.16 -27.29
CA ARG A 468 17.90 -33.23 -27.13
C ARG A 468 18.54 -34.45 -27.80
N GLY A 469 18.98 -35.42 -27.02
CA GLY A 469 19.17 -36.76 -27.51
C GLY A 469 17.87 -37.24 -28.16
N PRO A 470 17.94 -38.22 -29.07
CA PRO A 470 16.74 -38.75 -29.73
C PRO A 470 15.69 -39.04 -28.67
N ALA A 471 14.50 -38.53 -28.91
CA ALA A 471 13.36 -38.70 -28.02
C ALA A 471 13.19 -40.18 -27.69
N GLN A 472 13.35 -40.54 -26.43
CA GLN A 472 12.70 -41.75 -25.94
C GLN A 472 11.23 -41.34 -25.75
N ASP A 473 10.45 -41.70 -26.77
CA ASP A 473 9.00 -41.84 -26.62
C ASP A 473 8.75 -42.89 -25.55
N LEU A 474 8.22 -42.45 -24.39
CA LEU A 474 7.37 -43.23 -23.52
C LEU A 474 6.53 -42.25 -22.71
#